data_ee2b37ad0d4ca23fb0b754f2a449cf08
#
_entry.id   ee2b37ad0d4ca23fb0b754f2a449cf08
#
_cell.length_a   1.000
_cell.length_b   1.000
_cell.length_c   1.000
_cell.angle_alpha   90.00
_cell.angle_beta   90.00
_cell.angle_gamma   90.00
#
_symmetry.space_group_name_H-M   'P 1'
#
loop_
_entity.id
_entity.type
_entity.pdbx_description
1 polymer ?
#
loop_
_entity_poly.entity_id
_entity_poly.type
_entity_poly.pdbx_seq_one_letter_code
_entity_poly.pdbx_strand_id
1 'polypeptide(L)'
;AWDGAMKMLAANREMVLVLAGVFFFVPYLAFALFLPDPMGQAGASGAEPDMDAASAMIVAFYAEYWWALLLLALIQAIGSIALLAILGDRDRPTVGDAMGRGLRFLPTQIGAQILTGFAILAPPTIGVALGAAIGSEGIAGLLGLLMLPVTLYLLVKFSMSSPAIAIERIMNPITALGRSWRLTKGNSFRLFLFYLLLVAAFTVLSMIATLVFGLVFALGGEHVALIGQALISSLINVGFACVAYAVLASLHRCLSGPAATATVPTTRED
;
A
#
# COMPACT_ATOMS: atom_id res chain seq x y z
N ALA A 1 15.53 5.96 -9.36
CA ALA A 1 14.52 5.00 -8.86
C ALA A 1 13.42 4.74 -9.90
N TRP A 2 12.78 5.79 -10.44
CA TRP A 2 11.69 5.66 -11.41
C TRP A 2 12.08 4.86 -12.67
N ASP A 3 13.14 5.25 -13.36
CA ASP A 3 13.61 4.54 -14.57
C ASP A 3 13.97 3.08 -14.28
N GLY A 4 14.54 2.81 -13.09
CA GLY A 4 14.82 1.45 -12.64
C GLY A 4 13.53 0.64 -12.46
N ALA A 5 12.48 1.23 -11.87
CA ALA A 5 11.18 0.58 -11.71
C ALA A 5 10.54 0.25 -13.06
N MET A 6 10.51 1.20 -13.99
CA MET A 6 9.93 0.99 -15.33
C MET A 6 10.69 -0.08 -16.14
N LYS A 7 12.02 -0.08 -16.07
CA LYS A 7 12.84 -1.14 -16.70
C LYS A 7 12.55 -2.52 -16.10
N MET A 8 12.38 -2.62 -14.77
CA MET A 8 12.04 -3.88 -14.10
C MET A 8 10.65 -4.39 -14.51
N LEU A 9 9.66 -3.50 -14.60
CA LEU A 9 8.33 -3.86 -15.09
C LEU A 9 8.37 -4.34 -16.55
N ALA A 10 9.04 -3.61 -17.42
CA ALA A 10 9.15 -3.98 -18.83
C ALA A 10 9.86 -5.32 -19.03
N ALA A 11 10.93 -5.59 -18.25
CA ALA A 11 11.70 -6.83 -18.34
C ALA A 11 10.95 -8.06 -17.83
N ASN A 12 9.96 -7.89 -16.93
CA ASN A 12 9.22 -8.99 -16.31
C ASN A 12 7.70 -8.90 -16.57
N ARG A 13 7.30 -8.17 -17.62
CA ARG A 13 5.90 -7.80 -17.88
C ARG A 13 4.91 -8.98 -17.82
N GLU A 14 5.25 -10.12 -18.42
CA GLU A 14 4.36 -11.29 -18.48
C GLU A 14 4.13 -11.88 -17.08
N MET A 15 5.18 -12.08 -16.31
CA MET A 15 5.07 -12.61 -14.95
C MET A 15 4.37 -11.64 -14.01
N VAL A 16 4.66 -10.33 -14.15
CA VAL A 16 3.99 -9.28 -13.37
C VAL A 16 2.51 -9.22 -13.69
N LEU A 17 2.12 -9.28 -14.97
CA LEU A 17 0.71 -9.26 -15.38
C LEU A 17 -0.06 -10.48 -14.84
N VAL A 18 0.53 -11.68 -14.88
CA VAL A 18 -0.10 -12.88 -14.33
C VAL A 18 -0.31 -12.74 -12.83
N LEU A 19 0.73 -12.38 -12.07
CA LEU A 19 0.61 -12.23 -10.61
C LEU A 19 -0.33 -11.08 -10.24
N ALA A 20 -0.23 -9.95 -10.93
CA ALA A 20 -1.08 -8.80 -10.67
C ALA A 20 -2.55 -9.10 -11.00
N GLY A 21 -2.81 -9.85 -12.08
CA GLY A 21 -4.15 -10.31 -12.44
C GLY A 21 -4.75 -11.21 -11.37
N VAL A 22 -4.02 -12.22 -10.93
CA VAL A 22 -4.52 -13.23 -9.98
C VAL A 22 -4.66 -12.67 -8.56
N PHE A 23 -3.69 -11.90 -8.08
CA PHE A 23 -3.63 -11.49 -6.66
C PHE A 23 -4.18 -10.09 -6.38
N PHE A 24 -4.34 -9.24 -7.40
CA PHE A 24 -4.83 -7.88 -7.20
C PHE A 24 -6.09 -7.61 -8.03
N PHE A 25 -6.11 -7.95 -9.34
CA PHE A 25 -7.24 -7.64 -10.18
C PHE A 25 -8.48 -8.46 -9.80
N VAL A 26 -8.38 -9.80 -9.88
CA VAL A 26 -9.54 -10.68 -9.65
C VAL A 26 -10.12 -10.54 -8.24
N PRO A 27 -9.31 -10.54 -7.15
CA PRO A 27 -9.85 -10.38 -5.81
C PRO A 27 -10.48 -9.00 -5.57
N TYR A 28 -9.87 -7.93 -6.10
CA TYR A 28 -10.43 -6.60 -5.95
C TYR A 28 -11.72 -6.42 -6.78
N LEU A 29 -11.76 -6.97 -7.99
CA LEU A 29 -12.96 -6.96 -8.82
C LEU A 29 -14.11 -7.73 -8.15
N ALA A 30 -13.82 -8.91 -7.61
CA ALA A 30 -14.81 -9.68 -6.85
C ALA A 30 -15.31 -8.88 -5.64
N PHE A 31 -14.39 -8.25 -4.89
CA PHE A 31 -14.74 -7.38 -3.77
C PHE A 31 -15.65 -6.23 -4.22
N ALA A 32 -15.28 -5.52 -5.29
CA ALA A 32 -16.03 -4.37 -5.80
C ALA A 32 -17.43 -4.73 -6.36
N LEU A 33 -17.62 -5.98 -6.84
CA LEU A 33 -18.90 -6.43 -7.38
C LEU A 33 -19.84 -7.02 -6.32
N PHE A 34 -19.30 -7.65 -5.28
CA PHE A 34 -20.10 -8.42 -4.32
C PHE A 34 -20.29 -7.72 -2.98
N LEU A 35 -19.45 -6.74 -2.65
CA LEU A 35 -19.60 -5.99 -1.40
C LEU A 35 -20.17 -4.58 -1.67
N PRO A 36 -20.99 -4.07 -0.73
CA PRO A 36 -21.52 -2.72 -0.84
C PRO A 36 -20.38 -1.69 -0.74
N ASP A 37 -20.50 -0.57 -1.45
CA ASP A 37 -19.61 0.58 -1.31
C ASP A 37 -20.20 1.57 -0.30
N PRO A 38 -19.69 1.62 0.96
CA PRO A 38 -20.23 2.50 1.97
C PRO A 38 -19.99 3.98 1.68
N MET A 39 -18.90 4.30 0.96
CA MET A 39 -18.56 5.68 0.61
C MET A 39 -19.37 6.19 -0.60
N GLY A 40 -19.62 5.32 -1.57
CA GLY A 40 -20.48 5.65 -2.72
C GLY A 40 -21.92 5.90 -2.30
N GLN A 41 -22.44 5.14 -1.35
CA GLN A 41 -23.80 5.33 -0.81
C GLN A 41 -23.93 6.63 -0.02
N ALA A 42 -22.94 7.00 0.79
CA ALA A 42 -22.94 8.26 1.53
C ALA A 42 -22.90 9.48 0.58
N GLY A 43 -22.17 9.41 -0.52
CA GLY A 43 -22.10 10.49 -1.53
C GLY A 43 -23.35 10.62 -2.39
N ALA A 44 -24.11 9.54 -2.62
CA ALA A 44 -25.29 9.53 -3.46
C ALA A 44 -26.53 10.17 -2.81
N SER A 45 -26.56 10.32 -1.49
CA SER A 45 -27.72 10.86 -0.77
C SER A 45 -27.96 12.36 -0.98
N GLY A 46 -27.00 13.12 -1.53
CA GLY A 46 -27.12 14.57 -1.75
C GLY A 46 -27.36 15.41 -0.49
N ALA A 47 -27.38 14.79 0.68
CA ALA A 47 -27.51 15.44 1.96
C ALA A 47 -26.16 16.02 2.41
N GLU A 48 -26.18 17.05 3.27
CA GLU A 48 -24.94 17.50 3.92
C GLU A 48 -24.27 16.32 4.62
N PRO A 49 -22.94 16.19 4.52
CA PRO A 49 -22.21 15.03 5.06
C PRO A 49 -22.36 15.00 6.58
N ASP A 50 -23.27 14.16 7.07
CA ASP A 50 -23.37 13.82 8.48
C ASP A 50 -22.19 12.88 8.82
N MET A 51 -21.19 13.43 9.50
CA MET A 51 -19.96 12.71 9.86
C MET A 51 -20.26 11.54 10.81
N ASP A 52 -21.29 11.66 11.65
CA ASP A 52 -21.68 10.61 12.59
C ASP A 52 -22.34 9.46 11.85
N ALA A 53 -23.25 9.75 10.92
CA ALA A 53 -23.85 8.74 10.04
C ALA A 53 -22.80 8.06 9.15
N ALA A 54 -21.88 8.81 8.55
CA ALA A 54 -20.82 8.26 7.72
C ALA A 54 -19.89 7.35 8.55
N SER A 55 -19.51 7.76 9.77
CA SER A 55 -18.68 6.95 10.65
C SER A 55 -19.37 5.66 11.08
N ALA A 56 -20.68 5.73 11.40
CA ALA A 56 -21.49 4.56 11.76
C ALA A 56 -21.59 3.56 10.60
N MET A 57 -21.78 4.03 9.36
CA MET A 57 -21.80 3.17 8.16
C MET A 57 -20.45 2.47 7.94
N ILE A 58 -19.34 3.18 8.12
CA ILE A 58 -17.99 2.59 7.99
C ILE A 58 -17.80 1.51 9.06
N VAL A 59 -18.15 1.79 10.33
CA VAL A 59 -18.04 0.82 11.43
C VAL A 59 -18.90 -0.42 11.16
N ALA A 60 -20.14 -0.23 10.73
CA ALA A 60 -21.04 -1.33 10.39
C ALA A 60 -20.48 -2.19 9.24
N PHE A 61 -19.94 -1.56 8.20
CA PHE A 61 -19.30 -2.25 7.08
C PHE A 61 -18.12 -3.11 7.54
N TYR A 62 -17.21 -2.56 8.35
CA TYR A 62 -16.09 -3.33 8.89
C TYR A 62 -16.54 -4.45 9.82
N ALA A 63 -17.57 -4.25 10.61
CA ALA A 63 -18.12 -5.26 11.52
C ALA A 63 -18.78 -6.43 10.78
N GLU A 64 -19.40 -6.17 9.63
CA GLU A 64 -20.08 -7.18 8.84
C GLU A 64 -19.13 -7.92 7.89
N TYR A 65 -18.22 -7.19 7.22
CA TYR A 65 -17.38 -7.72 6.14
C TYR A 65 -15.92 -7.94 6.53
N TRP A 66 -15.55 -7.93 7.83
CA TRP A 66 -14.17 -8.10 8.30
C TRP A 66 -13.49 -9.36 7.73
N TRP A 67 -14.23 -10.44 7.57
CA TRP A 67 -13.71 -11.71 7.02
C TRP A 67 -13.34 -11.58 5.53
N ALA A 68 -14.13 -10.86 4.74
CA ALA A 68 -13.86 -10.62 3.33
C ALA A 68 -12.65 -9.69 3.16
N LEU A 69 -12.54 -8.65 4.00
CA LEU A 69 -11.39 -7.76 4.07
C LEU A 69 -10.12 -8.52 4.46
N LEU A 70 -10.22 -9.43 5.43
CA LEU A 70 -9.11 -10.28 5.85
C LEU A 70 -8.67 -11.20 4.71
N LEU A 71 -9.62 -11.85 4.01
CA LEU A 71 -9.32 -12.71 2.87
C LEU A 71 -8.62 -11.92 1.76
N LEU A 72 -9.13 -10.75 1.43
CA LEU A 72 -8.52 -9.84 0.45
C LEU A 72 -7.10 -9.47 0.86
N ALA A 73 -6.89 -9.08 2.13
CA ALA A 73 -5.57 -8.73 2.66
C ALA A 73 -4.59 -9.90 2.59
N LEU A 74 -5.02 -11.13 2.89
CA LEU A 74 -4.20 -12.34 2.79
C LEU A 74 -3.76 -12.61 1.34
N ILE A 75 -4.70 -12.55 0.39
CA ILE A 75 -4.42 -12.75 -1.03
C ILE A 75 -3.43 -11.69 -1.53
N GLN A 76 -3.66 -10.42 -1.20
CA GLN A 76 -2.78 -9.32 -1.58
C GLN A 76 -1.41 -9.39 -0.90
N ALA A 77 -1.32 -9.90 0.33
CA ALA A 77 -0.05 -10.11 1.01
C ALA A 77 0.82 -11.16 0.29
N ILE A 78 0.23 -12.26 -0.17
CA ILE A 78 0.93 -13.26 -0.99
C ILE A 78 1.40 -12.62 -2.30
N GLY A 79 0.51 -11.92 -3.00
CA GLY A 79 0.81 -11.24 -4.26
C GLY A 79 1.91 -10.19 -4.14
N SER A 80 1.92 -9.42 -3.05
CA SER A 80 2.93 -8.39 -2.80
C SER A 80 4.34 -8.97 -2.65
N ILE A 81 4.48 -10.06 -1.89
CA ILE A 81 5.76 -10.75 -1.73
C ILE A 81 6.19 -11.38 -3.05
N ALA A 82 5.26 -12.03 -3.76
CA ALA A 82 5.54 -12.65 -5.05
C ALA A 82 6.00 -11.62 -6.11
N LEU A 83 5.31 -10.48 -6.21
CA LEU A 83 5.71 -9.38 -7.11
C LEU A 83 7.08 -8.81 -6.73
N LEU A 84 7.33 -8.56 -5.45
CA LEU A 84 8.61 -8.07 -4.97
C LEU A 84 9.73 -9.07 -5.19
N ALA A 85 9.46 -10.38 -5.08
CA ALA A 85 10.43 -11.43 -5.38
C ALA A 85 10.83 -11.42 -6.87
N ILE A 86 9.86 -11.33 -7.79
CA ILE A 86 10.15 -11.26 -9.24
C ILE A 86 10.88 -9.97 -9.60
N LEU A 87 10.46 -8.83 -9.06
CA LEU A 87 11.06 -7.54 -9.38
C LEU A 87 12.40 -7.31 -8.70
N GLY A 88 12.57 -7.84 -7.46
CA GLY A 88 13.73 -7.59 -6.62
C GLY A 88 14.86 -8.61 -6.73
N ASP A 89 14.57 -9.86 -7.06
CA ASP A 89 15.56 -10.93 -7.07
C ASP A 89 16.40 -10.95 -8.38
N ARG A 90 17.68 -11.21 -8.23
CA ARG A 90 18.60 -11.38 -9.37
C ARG A 90 18.47 -12.76 -10.05
N ASP A 91 17.96 -13.75 -9.29
CA ASP A 91 17.86 -15.15 -9.72
C ASP A 91 16.68 -15.41 -10.69
N ARG A 92 15.87 -14.38 -11.00
CA ARG A 92 14.68 -14.45 -11.88
C ARG A 92 13.80 -15.66 -11.56
N PRO A 93 13.16 -15.70 -10.37
CA PRO A 93 12.35 -16.83 -9.95
C PRO A 93 11.18 -17.04 -10.92
N THR A 94 10.74 -18.29 -11.07
CA THR A 94 9.51 -18.59 -11.80
C THR A 94 8.29 -18.06 -11.03
N VAL A 95 7.14 -17.97 -11.69
CA VAL A 95 5.87 -17.57 -11.03
C VAL A 95 5.55 -18.51 -9.87
N GLY A 96 5.76 -19.83 -10.04
CA GLY A 96 5.55 -20.83 -8.99
C GLY A 96 6.47 -20.61 -7.78
N ASP A 97 7.76 -20.34 -8.02
CA ASP A 97 8.72 -20.05 -6.95
C ASP A 97 8.34 -18.77 -6.19
N ALA A 98 7.89 -17.74 -6.93
CA ALA A 98 7.45 -16.48 -6.34
C ALA A 98 6.20 -16.66 -5.48
N MET A 99 5.22 -17.44 -5.92
CA MET A 99 4.03 -17.81 -5.15
C MET A 99 4.40 -18.63 -3.90
N GLY A 100 5.29 -19.61 -4.04
CA GLY A 100 5.80 -20.39 -2.91
C GLY A 100 6.48 -19.51 -1.85
N ARG A 101 7.23 -18.49 -2.29
CA ARG A 101 7.80 -17.48 -1.39
C ARG A 101 6.69 -16.64 -0.74
N GLY A 102 5.68 -16.22 -1.50
CA GLY A 102 4.52 -15.50 -0.98
C GLY A 102 3.88 -16.23 0.19
N LEU A 103 3.60 -17.53 0.03
CA LEU A 103 3.02 -18.37 1.08
C LEU A 103 3.97 -18.55 2.26
N ARG A 104 5.26 -18.80 2.00
CA ARG A 104 6.26 -19.03 3.06
C ARG A 104 6.46 -17.81 3.96
N PHE A 105 6.50 -16.61 3.39
CA PHE A 105 6.72 -15.38 4.13
C PHE A 105 5.42 -14.69 4.57
N LEU A 106 4.26 -15.27 4.25
CA LEU A 106 2.95 -14.73 4.62
C LEU A 106 2.81 -14.43 6.12
N PRO A 107 3.18 -15.32 7.07
CA PRO A 107 3.07 -15.02 8.48
C PRO A 107 3.92 -13.81 8.90
N THR A 108 5.13 -13.70 8.34
CA THR A 108 6.03 -12.56 8.60
C THR A 108 5.45 -11.25 8.03
N GLN A 109 4.87 -11.31 6.84
CA GLN A 109 4.25 -10.14 6.20
C GLN A 109 3.03 -9.67 6.99
N ILE A 110 2.17 -10.59 7.43
CA ILE A 110 1.01 -10.26 8.27
C ILE A 110 1.47 -9.67 9.60
N GLY A 111 2.44 -10.28 10.27
CA GLY A 111 2.99 -9.76 11.50
C GLY A 111 3.58 -8.36 11.33
N ALA A 112 4.31 -8.11 10.25
CA ALA A 112 4.84 -6.78 9.93
C ALA A 112 3.72 -5.77 9.63
N GLN A 113 2.66 -6.16 8.92
CA GLN A 113 1.49 -5.30 8.64
C GLN A 113 0.73 -4.95 9.92
N ILE A 114 0.50 -5.91 10.81
CA ILE A 114 -0.16 -5.69 12.11
C ILE A 114 0.66 -4.71 12.96
N LEU A 115 1.96 -4.96 13.11
CA LEU A 115 2.84 -4.07 13.88
C LEU A 115 2.91 -2.66 13.28
N THR A 116 2.98 -2.57 11.95
CA THR A 116 2.96 -1.29 11.24
C THR A 116 1.62 -0.58 11.42
N GLY A 117 0.50 -1.30 11.34
CA GLY A 117 -0.83 -0.77 11.57
C GLY A 117 -0.97 -0.17 12.98
N PHE A 118 -0.57 -0.90 14.00
CA PHE A 118 -0.55 -0.38 15.38
C PHE A 118 0.34 0.85 15.52
N ALA A 119 1.55 0.83 14.95
CA ALA A 119 2.47 1.95 15.03
C ALA A 119 1.93 3.21 14.33
N ILE A 120 1.20 3.06 13.22
CA ILE A 120 0.63 4.16 12.44
C ILE A 120 -0.64 4.72 13.10
N LEU A 121 -1.49 3.85 13.67
CA LEU A 121 -2.74 4.26 14.31
C LEU A 121 -2.53 4.82 15.72
N ALA A 122 -1.50 4.40 16.44
CA ALA A 122 -1.27 4.82 17.81
C ALA A 122 -1.15 6.34 17.99
N PRO A 123 -0.36 7.11 17.19
CA PRO A 123 -0.23 8.55 17.40
C PRO A 123 -1.57 9.31 17.32
N PRO A 124 -2.39 9.20 16.27
CA PRO A 124 -3.65 9.94 16.19
C PRO A 124 -4.65 9.47 17.26
N THR A 125 -4.69 8.17 17.57
CA THR A 125 -5.57 7.64 18.63
C THR A 125 -5.19 8.20 20.00
N ILE A 126 -3.90 8.28 20.32
CA ILE A 126 -3.41 8.89 21.56
C ILE A 126 -3.77 10.37 21.58
N GLY A 127 -3.59 11.09 20.46
CA GLY A 127 -3.97 12.50 20.37
C GLY A 127 -5.44 12.73 20.66
N VAL A 128 -6.32 11.97 20.02
CA VAL A 128 -7.78 12.04 20.25
C VAL A 128 -8.13 11.67 21.69
N ALA A 129 -7.57 10.61 22.25
CA ALA A 129 -7.84 10.16 23.62
C ALA A 129 -7.43 11.21 24.65
N LEU A 130 -6.28 11.88 24.48
CA LEU A 130 -5.83 12.96 25.35
C LEU A 130 -6.79 14.17 25.31
N GLY A 131 -7.25 14.56 24.11
CA GLY A 131 -8.19 15.65 23.97
C GLY A 131 -9.56 15.34 24.55
N ALA A 132 -10.03 14.10 24.38
CA ALA A 132 -11.27 13.62 24.99
C ALA A 132 -11.19 13.60 26.52
N ALA A 133 -10.04 13.23 27.09
CA ALA A 133 -9.81 13.26 28.55
C ALA A 133 -9.87 14.67 29.14
N ILE A 134 -9.64 15.72 28.34
CA ILE A 134 -9.79 17.14 28.73
C ILE A 134 -11.27 17.58 28.64
N GLY A 135 -12.15 16.74 28.09
CA GLY A 135 -13.59 17.02 27.96
C GLY A 135 -13.95 17.93 26.76
N SER A 136 -13.07 18.04 25.75
CA SER A 136 -13.32 18.88 24.59
C SER A 136 -13.12 18.12 23.28
N GLU A 137 -14.19 17.94 22.52
CA GLU A 137 -14.15 17.31 21.19
C GLU A 137 -13.27 18.09 20.20
N GLY A 138 -13.33 19.42 20.26
CA GLY A 138 -12.48 20.28 19.42
C GLY A 138 -10.98 20.08 19.69
N ILE A 139 -10.60 19.95 20.98
CA ILE A 139 -9.20 19.66 21.35
C ILE A 139 -8.84 18.24 20.93
N ALA A 140 -9.74 17.27 21.06
CA ALA A 140 -9.50 15.90 20.60
C ALA A 140 -9.22 15.83 19.10
N GLY A 141 -10.04 16.49 18.28
CA GLY A 141 -9.81 16.60 16.84
C GLY A 141 -8.50 17.31 16.49
N LEU A 142 -8.20 18.42 17.15
CA LEU A 142 -6.98 19.19 16.94
C LEU A 142 -5.72 18.36 17.27
N LEU A 143 -5.69 17.67 18.41
CA LEU A 143 -4.58 16.82 18.83
C LEU A 143 -4.43 15.61 17.91
N GLY A 144 -5.52 14.99 17.47
CA GLY A 144 -5.50 13.93 16.46
C GLY A 144 -4.86 14.42 15.14
N LEU A 145 -5.27 15.59 14.67
CA LEU A 145 -4.74 16.21 13.46
C LEU A 145 -3.25 16.56 13.60
N LEU A 146 -2.84 17.08 14.77
CA LEU A 146 -1.44 17.41 15.06
C LEU A 146 -0.53 16.18 15.03
N MET A 147 -1.07 14.96 15.25
CA MET A 147 -0.32 13.70 15.18
C MET A 147 -0.17 13.16 13.74
N LEU A 148 -0.88 13.72 12.75
CA LEU A 148 -0.76 13.27 11.35
C LEU A 148 0.66 13.33 10.78
N PRO A 149 1.48 14.37 11.02
CA PRO A 149 2.87 14.36 10.56
C PRO A 149 3.69 13.19 11.10
N VAL A 150 3.44 12.79 12.36
CA VAL A 150 4.11 11.62 12.98
C VAL A 150 3.65 10.34 12.28
N THR A 151 2.36 10.21 12.01
CA THR A 151 1.76 9.07 11.27
C THR A 151 2.39 8.95 9.87
N LEU A 152 2.46 10.05 9.12
CA LEU A 152 3.07 10.08 7.79
C LEU A 152 4.57 9.74 7.84
N TYR A 153 5.28 10.21 8.84
CA TYR A 153 6.68 9.86 9.05
C TYR A 153 6.85 8.34 9.29
N LEU A 154 6.00 7.74 10.13
CA LEU A 154 6.02 6.28 10.40
C LEU A 154 5.65 5.46 9.15
N LEU A 155 4.69 5.93 8.35
CA LEU A 155 4.34 5.33 7.06
C LEU A 155 5.57 5.20 6.15
N VAL A 156 6.33 6.28 6.01
CA VAL A 156 7.57 6.27 5.21
C VAL A 156 8.63 5.36 5.84
N LYS A 157 8.75 5.38 7.18
CA LYS A 157 9.73 4.55 7.90
C LYS A 157 9.50 3.07 7.72
N PHE A 158 8.26 2.61 7.65
CA PHE A 158 7.91 1.21 7.51
C PHE A 158 7.60 0.77 6.08
N SER A 159 7.66 1.67 5.11
CA SER A 159 7.37 1.38 3.70
C SER A 159 8.29 0.32 3.07
N MET A 160 9.53 0.20 3.57
CA MET A 160 10.50 -0.78 3.08
C MET A 160 10.43 -2.15 3.78
N SER A 161 9.45 -2.39 4.67
CA SER A 161 9.30 -3.67 5.37
C SER A 161 9.00 -4.83 4.41
N SER A 162 8.05 -4.66 3.49
CA SER A 162 7.70 -5.68 2.49
C SER A 162 8.87 -6.02 1.54
N PRO A 163 9.61 -5.05 0.96
CA PRO A 163 10.84 -5.34 0.23
C PRO A 163 11.90 -6.07 1.07
N ALA A 164 12.08 -5.70 2.35
CA ALA A 164 13.03 -6.37 3.22
C ALA A 164 12.65 -7.85 3.44
N ILE A 165 11.37 -8.15 3.64
CA ILE A 165 10.87 -9.52 3.77
C ILE A 165 11.06 -10.30 2.47
N ALA A 166 10.61 -9.75 1.33
CA ALA A 166 10.57 -10.45 0.07
C ALA A 166 11.96 -10.64 -0.57
N ILE A 167 12.83 -9.61 -0.52
CA ILE A 167 14.12 -9.57 -1.22
C ILE A 167 15.25 -10.07 -0.31
N GLU A 168 15.31 -9.60 0.95
CA GLU A 168 16.34 -10.01 1.92
C GLU A 168 15.96 -11.31 2.65
N ARG A 169 14.76 -11.86 2.41
CA ARG A 169 14.25 -13.12 2.97
C ARG A 169 14.20 -13.12 4.50
N ILE A 170 13.88 -11.97 5.11
CA ILE A 170 13.79 -11.82 6.57
C ILE A 170 12.50 -12.50 7.07
N MET A 171 12.64 -13.44 8.01
CA MET A 171 11.50 -14.19 8.56
C MET A 171 10.93 -13.59 9.86
N ASN A 172 11.59 -12.62 10.47
CA ASN A 172 11.12 -11.98 11.69
C ASN A 172 10.54 -10.59 11.37
N PRO A 173 9.24 -10.32 11.68
CA PRO A 173 8.59 -9.06 11.37
C PRO A 173 9.25 -7.86 12.06
N ILE A 174 9.71 -8.01 13.31
CA ILE A 174 10.39 -6.93 14.05
C ILE A 174 11.72 -6.57 13.37
N THR A 175 12.47 -7.58 12.95
CA THR A 175 13.74 -7.38 12.23
C THR A 175 13.50 -6.69 10.89
N ALA A 176 12.42 -7.05 10.18
CA ALA A 176 12.04 -6.41 8.91
C ALA A 176 11.68 -4.92 9.10
N LEU A 177 10.93 -4.58 10.15
CA LEU A 177 10.63 -3.20 10.50
C LEU A 177 11.88 -2.42 10.89
N GLY A 178 12.77 -3.01 11.70
CA GLY A 178 14.06 -2.42 12.05
C GLY A 178 14.96 -2.20 10.82
N ARG A 179 14.92 -3.13 9.86
CA ARG A 179 15.62 -3.00 8.58
C ARG A 179 15.04 -1.85 7.74
N SER A 180 13.71 -1.77 7.62
CA SER A 180 13.01 -0.69 6.94
C SER A 180 13.39 0.67 7.54
N TRP A 181 13.39 0.78 8.86
CA TRP A 181 13.80 2.01 9.56
C TRP A 181 15.23 2.45 9.22
N ARG A 182 16.16 1.50 9.16
CA ARG A 182 17.57 1.78 8.80
C ARG A 182 17.73 2.19 7.34
N LEU A 183 17.06 1.52 6.41
CA LEU A 183 17.09 1.84 4.98
C LEU A 183 16.56 3.25 4.69
N THR A 184 15.53 3.67 5.39
CA THR A 184 14.91 4.99 5.19
C THR A 184 15.61 6.12 5.97
N LYS A 185 16.59 5.80 6.84
CA LYS A 185 17.31 6.81 7.65
C LYS A 185 18.08 7.77 6.74
N GLY A 186 17.90 9.07 6.98
CA GLY A 186 18.55 10.14 6.21
C GLY A 186 17.83 10.52 4.90
N ASN A 187 16.94 9.65 4.38
CA ASN A 187 16.22 9.92 3.13
C ASN A 187 14.69 9.99 3.29
N SER A 188 14.17 9.99 4.53
CA SER A 188 12.72 9.90 4.80
C SER A 188 11.93 11.02 4.12
N PHE A 189 12.42 12.25 4.11
CA PHE A 189 11.72 13.37 3.47
C PHE A 189 11.68 13.26 1.93
N ARG A 190 12.78 12.81 1.31
CA ARG A 190 12.81 12.58 -0.14
C ARG A 190 11.87 11.43 -0.55
N LEU A 191 11.82 10.36 0.27
CA LEU A 191 10.89 9.25 0.07
C LEU A 191 9.45 9.70 0.24
N PHE A 192 9.16 10.51 1.26
CA PHE A 192 7.84 11.09 1.49
C PHE A 192 7.36 11.89 0.28
N LEU A 193 8.18 12.84 -0.21
CA LEU A 193 7.83 13.63 -1.39
C LEU A 193 7.61 12.76 -2.63
N PHE A 194 8.44 11.74 -2.81
CA PHE A 194 8.30 10.82 -3.93
C PHE A 194 6.98 10.02 -3.85
N TYR A 195 6.63 9.49 -2.66
CA TYR A 195 5.37 8.78 -2.47
C TYR A 195 4.17 9.71 -2.60
N LEU A 196 4.27 10.94 -2.07
CA LEU A 196 3.23 11.94 -2.22
C LEU A 196 2.94 12.25 -3.69
N LEU A 197 4.00 12.44 -4.48
CA LEU A 197 3.88 12.72 -5.92
C LEU A 197 3.32 11.51 -6.67
N LEU A 198 3.74 10.29 -6.31
CA LEU A 198 3.22 9.04 -6.90
C LEU A 198 1.73 8.89 -6.60
N VAL A 199 1.32 9.06 -5.35
CA VAL A 199 -0.10 8.97 -4.95
C VAL A 199 -0.91 10.06 -5.61
N ALA A 200 -0.44 11.31 -5.63
CA ALA A 200 -1.13 12.41 -6.29
C ALA A 200 -1.33 12.15 -7.79
N ALA A 201 -0.29 11.67 -8.48
CA ALA A 201 -0.38 11.33 -9.90
C ALA A 201 -1.41 10.23 -10.16
N PHE A 202 -1.43 9.17 -9.36
CA PHE A 202 -2.42 8.10 -9.49
C PHE A 202 -3.83 8.54 -9.07
N THR A 203 -3.97 9.43 -8.09
CA THR A 203 -5.27 10.02 -7.71
C THR A 203 -5.85 10.83 -8.87
N VAL A 204 -5.05 11.69 -9.48
CA VAL A 204 -5.49 12.48 -10.66
C VAL A 204 -5.85 11.56 -11.83
N LEU A 205 -5.01 10.55 -12.10
CA LEU A 205 -5.30 9.56 -13.15
C LEU A 205 -6.61 8.80 -12.88
N SER A 206 -6.83 8.37 -11.63
CA SER A 206 -8.05 7.67 -11.25
C SER A 206 -9.29 8.56 -11.35
N MET A 207 -9.21 9.83 -10.95
CA MET A 207 -10.30 10.79 -11.10
C MET A 207 -10.68 10.98 -12.57
N ILE A 208 -9.69 11.17 -13.44
CA ILE A 208 -9.93 11.33 -14.88
C ILE A 208 -10.53 10.05 -15.46
N ALA A 209 -9.96 8.88 -15.15
CA ALA A 209 -10.46 7.61 -15.64
C ALA A 209 -11.90 7.35 -15.16
N THR A 210 -12.18 7.55 -13.87
CA THR A 210 -13.53 7.38 -13.32
C THR A 210 -14.53 8.36 -13.95
N LEU A 211 -14.15 9.62 -14.17
CA LEU A 211 -15.02 10.61 -14.81
C LEU A 211 -15.33 10.21 -16.26
N VAL A 212 -14.32 9.89 -17.04
CA VAL A 212 -14.48 9.58 -18.47
C VAL A 212 -15.26 8.27 -18.68
N PHE A 213 -14.78 7.19 -18.05
CA PHE A 213 -15.40 5.88 -18.20
C PHE A 213 -16.71 5.75 -17.43
N GLY A 214 -16.83 6.39 -16.25
CA GLY A 214 -18.08 6.45 -15.50
C GLY A 214 -19.21 7.08 -16.30
N LEU A 215 -18.93 8.20 -17.02
CA LEU A 215 -19.90 8.81 -17.91
C LEU A 215 -20.31 7.88 -19.06
N VAL A 216 -19.34 7.20 -19.68
CA VAL A 216 -19.59 6.24 -20.76
C VAL A 216 -20.45 5.07 -20.29
N PHE A 217 -20.13 4.49 -19.14
CA PHE A 217 -20.89 3.36 -18.60
C PHE A 217 -22.27 3.76 -18.07
N ALA A 218 -22.44 4.98 -17.58
CA ALA A 218 -23.74 5.51 -17.15
C ALA A 218 -24.77 5.52 -18.30
N LEU A 219 -24.33 5.67 -19.55
CA LEU A 219 -25.20 5.59 -20.73
C LEU A 219 -25.74 4.18 -20.97
N GLY A 220 -25.11 3.15 -20.44
CA GLY A 220 -25.53 1.75 -20.57
C GLY A 220 -26.55 1.28 -19.51
N GLY A 221 -26.97 2.17 -18.61
CA GLY A 221 -27.86 1.86 -17.49
C GLY A 221 -27.13 1.40 -16.23
N GLU A 222 -27.88 1.21 -15.15
CA GLU A 222 -27.36 1.00 -13.79
C GLU A 222 -26.43 -0.23 -13.69
N HIS A 223 -26.81 -1.37 -14.26
CA HIS A 223 -25.97 -2.57 -14.23
C HIS A 223 -24.65 -2.42 -14.99
N VAL A 224 -24.69 -1.75 -16.15
CA VAL A 224 -23.47 -1.49 -16.94
C VAL A 224 -22.57 -0.50 -16.22
N ALA A 225 -23.16 0.51 -15.59
CA ALA A 225 -22.42 1.48 -14.80
C ALA A 225 -21.70 0.81 -13.61
N LEU A 226 -22.38 -0.05 -12.86
CA LEU A 226 -21.81 -0.77 -11.71
C LEU A 226 -20.64 -1.68 -12.14
N ILE A 227 -20.84 -2.53 -13.14
CA ILE A 227 -19.80 -3.44 -13.62
C ILE A 227 -18.63 -2.65 -14.22
N GLY A 228 -18.92 -1.62 -15.01
CA GLY A 228 -17.91 -0.76 -15.61
C GLY A 228 -17.07 -0.04 -14.58
N GLN A 229 -17.69 0.51 -13.53
CA GLN A 229 -17.00 1.16 -12.41
C GLN A 229 -16.10 0.18 -11.68
N ALA A 230 -16.59 -1.02 -11.37
CA ALA A 230 -15.81 -2.07 -10.70
C ALA A 230 -14.58 -2.49 -11.53
N LEU A 231 -14.74 -2.64 -12.86
CA LEU A 231 -13.65 -2.96 -13.78
C LEU A 231 -12.58 -1.86 -13.80
N ILE A 232 -12.98 -0.60 -13.98
CA ILE A 232 -12.04 0.53 -14.03
C ILE A 232 -11.30 0.69 -12.71
N SER A 233 -12.02 0.64 -11.59
CA SER A 233 -11.40 0.71 -10.25
C SER A 233 -10.39 -0.42 -10.03
N SER A 234 -10.71 -1.64 -10.49
CA SER A 234 -9.82 -2.80 -10.39
C SER A 234 -8.57 -2.64 -11.26
N LEU A 235 -8.71 -2.12 -12.49
CA LEU A 235 -7.58 -1.85 -13.39
C LEU A 235 -6.65 -0.78 -12.82
N ILE A 236 -7.21 0.30 -12.27
CA ILE A 236 -6.43 1.37 -11.64
C ILE A 236 -5.69 0.82 -10.41
N ASN A 237 -6.36 0.02 -9.57
CA ASN A 237 -5.75 -0.61 -8.41
C ASN A 237 -4.56 -1.49 -8.78
N VAL A 238 -4.71 -2.34 -9.80
CA VAL A 238 -3.63 -3.20 -10.31
C VAL A 238 -2.49 -2.37 -10.87
N GLY A 239 -2.79 -1.36 -11.67
CA GLY A 239 -1.77 -0.45 -12.22
C GLY A 239 -0.96 0.23 -11.12
N PHE A 240 -1.67 0.75 -10.09
CA PHE A 240 -1.02 1.33 -8.92
C PHE A 240 -0.16 0.32 -8.17
N ALA A 241 -0.67 -0.89 -7.91
CA ALA A 241 0.07 -1.95 -7.23
C ALA A 241 1.35 -2.32 -7.98
N CYS A 242 1.27 -2.57 -9.29
CA CYS A 242 2.44 -2.90 -10.11
C CYS A 242 3.52 -1.81 -10.05
N VAL A 243 3.12 -0.54 -10.23
CA VAL A 243 4.05 0.59 -10.17
C VAL A 243 4.61 0.77 -8.76
N ALA A 244 3.76 0.72 -7.74
CA ALA A 244 4.18 0.88 -6.35
C ALA A 244 5.21 -0.19 -5.93
N TYR A 245 4.96 -1.47 -6.22
CA TYR A 245 5.91 -2.54 -5.89
C TYR A 245 7.19 -2.49 -6.72
N ALA A 246 7.12 -2.07 -7.99
CA ALA A 246 8.32 -1.85 -8.79
C ALA A 246 9.18 -0.69 -8.26
N VAL A 247 8.53 0.37 -7.84
CA VAL A 247 9.18 1.51 -7.18
C VAL A 247 9.82 1.08 -5.86
N LEU A 248 9.09 0.33 -5.02
CA LEU A 248 9.62 -0.20 -3.76
C LEU A 248 10.84 -1.10 -3.98
N ALA A 249 10.81 -2.00 -4.97
CA ALA A 249 11.94 -2.85 -5.34
C ALA A 249 13.13 -2.03 -5.84
N SER A 250 12.89 -1.01 -6.68
CA SER A 250 13.92 -0.11 -7.19
C SER A 250 14.55 0.73 -6.07
N LEU A 251 13.74 1.29 -5.19
CA LEU A 251 14.20 2.06 -4.03
C LEU A 251 15.02 1.17 -3.07
N HIS A 252 14.56 -0.05 -2.81
CA HIS A 252 15.29 -1.00 -1.99
C HIS A 252 16.69 -1.27 -2.56
N ARG A 253 16.81 -1.48 -3.88
CA ARG A 253 18.11 -1.65 -4.54
C ARG A 253 19.01 -0.42 -4.40
N CYS A 254 18.44 0.79 -4.53
CA CYS A 254 19.19 2.03 -4.39
C CYS A 254 19.67 2.28 -2.95
N LEU A 255 18.86 1.91 -1.96
CA LEU A 255 19.15 2.17 -0.55
C LEU A 255 20.03 1.06 0.09
N SER A 256 19.99 -0.16 -0.44
CA SER A 256 20.81 -1.28 0.00
C SER A 256 22.12 -1.44 -0.75
N GLY A 257 22.38 -0.63 -1.79
CA GLY A 257 23.62 -0.65 -2.57
C GLY A 257 24.86 -0.24 -1.74
N PRO A 258 26.09 -0.52 -2.21
CA PRO A 258 27.33 -0.43 -1.43
C PRO A 258 27.79 1.03 -1.20
N ALA A 259 27.07 1.76 -0.36
CA ALA A 259 27.56 3.00 0.22
C ALA A 259 28.44 2.74 1.49
N ALA A 260 28.77 1.47 1.77
CA ALA A 260 29.49 1.07 2.99
C ALA A 260 30.96 0.67 2.75
N THR A 261 31.47 0.77 1.54
CA THR A 261 32.88 0.42 1.27
C THR A 261 33.77 1.58 0.86
N ALA A 262 33.33 2.81 1.10
CA ALA A 262 34.18 3.99 0.89
C ALA A 262 34.61 4.53 2.26
N THR A 263 35.54 3.86 2.94
CA THR A 263 36.60 4.40 3.81
C THR A 263 37.33 3.26 4.52
N VAL A 264 38.13 2.52 3.78
CA VAL A 264 39.33 1.97 4.40
C VAL A 264 40.44 2.93 3.99
N PRO A 265 41.01 3.71 4.91
CA PRO A 265 42.23 4.44 4.62
C PRO A 265 43.31 3.39 4.39
N THR A 266 43.83 3.31 3.17
CA THR A 266 45.08 2.65 2.94
C THR A 266 46.15 3.41 3.68
N THR A 267 46.51 2.94 4.87
CA THR A 267 47.80 3.25 5.49
C THR A 267 48.88 2.82 4.49
N ARG A 268 49.45 3.81 3.83
CA ARG A 268 50.77 3.64 3.20
C ARG A 268 51.74 3.37 4.32
N GLU A 269 52.26 2.17 4.38
CA GLU A 269 53.53 1.92 4.99
C GLU A 269 54.64 2.33 3.98
N ASP A 270 55.32 3.42 4.30
CA ASP A 270 56.66 3.72 3.76
C ASP A 270 57.71 2.98 4.56
#